data_64635eb00cf590b28998405d36032eb8
#
_entry.id   64635eb00cf590b28998405d36032eb8
#
_cell.length_a   1.000
_cell.length_b   1.000
_cell.length_c   1.000
_cell.angle_alpha   90.00
_cell.angle_beta   90.00
_cell.angle_gamma   90.00
#
_symmetry.space_group_name_H-M   'P 1'
#
loop_
_entity.id
_entity.type
_entity.pdbx_description
1 polymer ?
#
loop_
_entity_poly.entity_id
_entity_poly.type
_entity_poly.pdbx_seq_one_letter_code
_entity_poly.pdbx_strand_id
1 'polypeptide(L)'
;MIQATSCGGVVIFRGKILVLYKNYHNKYEGWVLPKGTVEEGETFEQTALREVREESGAKGTIRQYVGKSEYTFMVPEDTVSKEVHWFLMSADSYYSKPQREEFFVDSGFYKYHEAYHLLRFPNEKQILEKAYHAYIEMRKQGSWEN
;
A
#
# COMPACT_ATOMS: atom_id res chain seq x y z
N MET A 1 -2.06 19.42 -17.56
CA MET A 1 -1.67 18.38 -16.59
C MET A 1 -2.89 17.80 -15.90
N ILE A 2 -2.96 16.48 -15.83
CA ILE A 2 -4.03 15.76 -15.15
C ILE A 2 -3.58 15.47 -13.73
N GLN A 3 -4.42 15.77 -12.74
CA GLN A 3 -4.17 15.47 -11.34
C GLN A 3 -5.00 14.25 -10.94
N ALA A 4 -4.39 13.29 -10.27
CA ALA A 4 -5.07 12.09 -9.78
C ALA A 4 -4.65 11.81 -8.34
N THR A 5 -5.62 11.34 -7.54
CA THR A 5 -5.38 11.03 -6.13
C THR A 5 -5.70 9.57 -5.86
N SER A 6 -4.77 8.89 -5.21
CA SER A 6 -4.95 7.51 -4.76
C SER A 6 -4.67 7.44 -3.26
N CYS A 7 -5.13 6.35 -2.65
CA CYS A 7 -4.82 6.06 -1.26
C CYS A 7 -4.48 4.58 -1.13
N GLY A 8 -3.63 4.27 -0.16
CA GLY A 8 -3.21 2.91 0.06
C GLY A 8 -2.77 2.66 1.49
N GLY A 9 -2.33 1.45 1.74
CA GLY A 9 -2.00 1.03 3.08
C GLY A 9 -0.71 0.24 3.19
N VAL A 10 -0.02 0.46 4.31
CA VAL A 10 1.04 -0.42 4.78
C VAL A 10 0.40 -1.25 5.88
N VAL A 11 0.12 -2.51 5.57
CA VAL A 11 -0.61 -3.41 6.45
C VAL A 11 0.38 -4.30 7.18
N ILE A 12 0.35 -4.28 8.51
CA ILE A 12 1.30 -5.01 9.34
C ILE A 12 0.55 -5.96 10.27
N PHE A 13 0.98 -7.22 10.29
CA PHE A 13 0.53 -8.22 11.25
C PHE A 13 1.75 -8.94 11.82
N ARG A 14 1.92 -8.87 13.13
CA ARG A 14 3.04 -9.48 13.85
C ARG A 14 4.40 -9.09 13.24
N GLY A 15 4.53 -7.82 12.89
CA GLY A 15 5.77 -7.25 12.35
C GLY A 15 6.03 -7.52 10.88
N LYS A 16 5.15 -8.27 10.21
CA LYS A 16 5.31 -8.57 8.78
C LYS A 16 4.39 -7.71 7.95
N ILE A 17 4.85 -7.35 6.77
CA ILE A 17 4.22 -6.35 5.91
C ILE A 17 3.61 -7.01 4.68
N LEU A 18 2.39 -6.63 4.35
CA LEU A 18 1.68 -7.10 3.16
C LEU A 18 2.25 -6.43 1.92
N VAL A 19 2.70 -7.23 0.97
CA VAL A 19 3.11 -6.78 -0.36
C VAL A 19 2.46 -7.65 -1.42
N LEU A 20 2.29 -7.08 -2.61
CA LEU A 20 1.61 -7.72 -3.73
C LEU A 20 2.53 -7.75 -4.93
N TYR A 21 2.54 -8.86 -5.67
CA TYR A 21 3.29 -8.96 -6.92
C TYR A 21 2.35 -8.65 -8.08
N LYS A 22 2.66 -7.58 -8.80
CA LYS A 22 1.86 -7.14 -9.94
C LYS A 22 2.59 -7.43 -11.23
N ASN A 23 1.87 -8.00 -12.20
CA ASN A 23 2.36 -8.21 -13.56
C ASN A 23 1.35 -7.58 -14.51
N TYR A 24 1.67 -6.38 -14.99
CA TYR A 24 0.78 -5.59 -15.81
C TYR A 24 1.22 -5.62 -17.28
N HIS A 25 0.77 -6.65 -18.02
CA HIS A 25 0.94 -6.75 -19.48
C HIS A 25 2.37 -6.48 -19.98
N ASN A 26 3.37 -6.95 -19.25
CA ASN A 26 4.78 -6.72 -19.59
C ASN A 26 5.21 -5.24 -19.58
N LYS A 27 4.33 -4.33 -19.15
CA LYS A 27 4.68 -2.91 -19.00
C LYS A 27 5.50 -2.69 -17.75
N TYR A 28 5.14 -3.35 -16.67
CA TYR A 28 6.02 -3.50 -15.53
C TYR A 28 5.56 -4.69 -14.70
N GLU A 29 6.48 -5.25 -13.96
CA GLU A 29 6.15 -6.26 -12.96
C GLU A 29 7.05 -6.07 -11.74
N GLY A 30 6.55 -6.45 -10.58
CA GLY A 30 7.29 -6.34 -9.35
C GLY A 30 6.36 -6.22 -8.15
N TRP A 31 6.98 -6.20 -6.99
CA TRP A 31 6.27 -6.10 -5.72
C TRP A 31 5.90 -4.66 -5.42
N VAL A 32 4.68 -4.45 -4.95
CA VAL A 32 4.13 -3.11 -4.64
C VAL A 32 3.29 -3.18 -3.37
N LEU A 33 3.06 -2.00 -2.79
CA LEU A 33 2.09 -1.81 -1.72
C LEU A 33 0.70 -1.62 -2.34
N PRO A 34 -0.37 -2.10 -1.67
CA PRO A 34 -1.73 -1.93 -2.19
C PRO A 34 -2.18 -0.47 -2.15
N LYS A 35 -2.76 0.00 -3.25
CA LYS A 35 -3.30 1.35 -3.38
C LYS A 35 -4.21 1.45 -4.58
N GLY A 36 -5.05 2.46 -4.60
CA GLY A 36 -5.87 2.75 -5.78
C GLY A 36 -6.57 4.08 -5.70
N THR A 37 -7.32 4.40 -6.75
CA THR A 37 -7.91 5.71 -6.98
C THR A 37 -9.08 5.99 -6.05
N VAL A 38 -9.13 7.21 -5.53
CA VAL A 38 -10.25 7.70 -4.72
C VAL A 38 -11.50 7.76 -5.60
N GLU A 39 -12.59 7.18 -5.11
CA GLU A 39 -13.88 7.25 -5.78
C GLU A 39 -14.71 8.39 -5.20
N GLU A 40 -15.65 8.89 -6.00
CA GLU A 40 -16.51 9.98 -5.59
C GLU A 40 -17.21 9.65 -4.27
N GLY A 41 -17.16 10.58 -3.34
CA GLY A 41 -17.82 10.44 -2.04
C GLY A 41 -17.01 9.69 -0.98
N GLU A 42 -15.85 9.14 -1.35
CA GLU A 42 -14.99 8.44 -0.37
C GLU A 42 -14.07 9.41 0.36
N THR A 43 -13.86 9.14 1.64
CA THR A 43 -12.72 9.72 2.36
C THR A 43 -11.45 8.97 1.95
N PHE A 44 -10.28 9.56 2.25
CA PHE A 44 -9.01 8.89 1.99
C PHE A 44 -8.90 7.57 2.74
N GLU A 45 -9.35 7.54 4.00
CA GLU A 45 -9.37 6.32 4.81
C GLU A 45 -10.24 5.22 4.17
N GLN A 46 -11.42 5.59 3.70
CA GLN A 46 -12.32 4.65 3.04
C GLN A 46 -11.70 4.07 1.76
N THR A 47 -11.06 4.92 0.97
CA THR A 47 -10.36 4.48 -0.25
C THR A 47 -9.25 3.51 0.09
N ALA A 48 -8.42 3.85 1.08
CA ALA A 48 -7.30 3.00 1.48
C ALA A 48 -7.77 1.63 1.94
N LEU A 49 -8.81 1.59 2.79
CA LEU A 49 -9.37 0.33 3.27
C LEU A 49 -9.96 -0.51 2.14
N ARG A 50 -10.70 0.14 1.24
CA ARG A 50 -11.32 -0.55 0.10
C ARG A 50 -10.28 -1.12 -0.85
N GLU A 51 -9.27 -0.34 -1.21
CA GLU A 51 -8.25 -0.79 -2.15
C GLU A 51 -7.40 -1.92 -1.58
N VAL A 52 -7.03 -1.85 -0.30
CA VAL A 52 -6.31 -2.94 0.35
C VAL A 52 -7.14 -4.23 0.27
N ARG A 53 -8.42 -4.14 0.55
CA ARG A 53 -9.30 -5.29 0.53
C ARG A 53 -9.52 -5.83 -0.90
N GLU A 54 -9.74 -4.94 -1.86
CA GLU A 54 -9.96 -5.35 -3.25
C GLU A 54 -8.72 -6.03 -3.86
N GLU A 55 -7.55 -5.48 -3.61
CA GLU A 55 -6.32 -6.00 -4.22
C GLU A 55 -5.78 -7.23 -3.52
N SER A 56 -5.93 -7.33 -2.21
CA SER A 56 -5.28 -8.37 -1.40
C SER A 56 -6.20 -9.24 -0.57
N GLY A 57 -7.48 -8.89 -0.47
CA GLY A 57 -8.41 -9.59 0.41
C GLY A 57 -8.20 -9.31 1.89
N ALA A 58 -7.15 -8.60 2.27
CA ALA A 58 -6.87 -8.32 3.67
C ALA A 58 -7.82 -7.25 4.22
N LYS A 59 -8.24 -7.43 5.47
CA LYS A 59 -9.03 -6.44 6.19
C LYS A 59 -8.11 -5.65 7.10
N GLY A 60 -7.85 -4.39 6.72
CA GLY A 60 -7.03 -3.50 7.53
C GLY A 60 -7.86 -2.70 8.51
N THR A 61 -7.21 -2.27 9.58
CA THR A 61 -7.75 -1.27 10.51
C THR A 61 -6.79 -0.10 10.50
N ILE A 62 -7.30 1.10 10.22
CA ILE A 62 -6.48 2.31 10.16
C ILE A 62 -5.89 2.58 11.55
N ARG A 63 -4.59 2.78 11.60
CA ARG A 63 -3.89 3.12 12.83
C ARG A 63 -3.32 4.53 12.80
N GLN A 64 -2.82 4.97 11.65
CA GLN A 64 -2.18 6.28 11.57
C GLN A 64 -1.97 6.67 10.11
N TYR A 65 -2.12 7.96 9.80
CA TYR A 65 -1.71 8.50 8.52
C TYR A 65 -0.18 8.56 8.47
N VAL A 66 0.40 8.05 7.40
CA VAL A 66 1.87 7.98 7.26
C VAL A 66 2.42 9.18 6.49
N GLY A 67 1.76 9.56 5.42
CA GLY A 67 2.22 10.62 4.56
C GLY A 67 1.82 10.38 3.12
N LYS A 68 2.35 11.22 2.22
CA LYS A 68 2.03 11.09 0.81
C LYS A 68 3.29 10.88 -0.01
N SER A 69 3.12 10.25 -1.16
CA SER A 69 4.13 10.18 -2.22
C SER A 69 3.53 10.75 -3.49
N GLU A 70 4.40 11.24 -4.37
CA GLU A 70 3.96 11.83 -5.64
C GLU A 70 4.82 11.28 -6.77
N TYR A 71 4.20 11.08 -7.92
CA TYR A 71 4.93 10.74 -9.12
C TYR A 71 4.18 11.24 -10.34
N THR A 72 4.91 11.42 -11.45
CA THR A 72 4.33 11.86 -12.70
C THR A 72 4.63 10.83 -13.78
N PHE A 73 3.73 10.73 -14.74
CA PHE A 73 3.96 9.92 -15.92
C PHE A 73 3.28 10.55 -17.13
N MET A 74 3.79 10.19 -18.31
CA MET A 74 3.28 10.72 -19.56
C MET A 74 2.20 9.81 -20.12
N VAL A 75 1.14 10.44 -20.62
CA VAL A 75 0.15 9.78 -21.47
C VAL A 75 0.12 10.53 -22.80
N PRO A 76 -0.50 10.00 -23.86
CA PRO A 76 -0.61 10.75 -25.11
C PRO A 76 -1.25 12.11 -24.85
N GLU A 77 -0.57 13.16 -25.29
CA GLU A 77 -1.03 14.54 -25.24
C GLU A 77 -1.09 15.19 -23.85
N ASP A 78 -0.64 14.51 -22.77
CA ASP A 78 -0.66 15.14 -21.45
C ASP A 78 0.32 14.48 -20.48
N THR A 79 0.42 15.07 -19.30
CA THR A 79 1.17 14.54 -18.17
C THR A 79 0.21 14.30 -17.02
N VAL A 80 0.31 13.15 -16.37
CA VAL A 80 -0.47 12.83 -15.17
C VAL A 80 0.43 13.00 -13.95
N SER A 81 -0.03 13.82 -13.00
CA SER A 81 0.59 13.93 -11.67
C SER A 81 -0.26 13.18 -10.67
N LYS A 82 0.30 12.17 -10.04
CA LYS A 82 -0.42 11.33 -9.10
C LYS A 82 0.10 11.52 -7.69
N GLU A 83 -0.82 11.79 -6.77
CA GLU A 83 -0.56 11.90 -5.34
C GLU A 83 -1.16 10.67 -4.67
N VAL A 84 -0.40 10.00 -3.82
CA VAL A 84 -0.85 8.83 -3.09
C VAL A 84 -0.75 9.09 -1.59
N HIS A 85 -1.87 8.96 -0.88
CA HIS A 85 -1.91 9.08 0.59
C HIS A 85 -1.85 7.70 1.21
N TRP A 86 -0.98 7.52 2.18
CA TRP A 86 -0.68 6.21 2.76
C TRP A 86 -1.05 6.16 4.24
N PHE A 87 -1.62 5.03 4.63
CA PHE A 87 -2.04 4.77 6.02
C PHE A 87 -1.37 3.53 6.55
N LEU A 88 -0.92 3.61 7.80
CA LEU A 88 -0.49 2.44 8.55
C LEU A 88 -1.74 1.72 9.03
N MET A 89 -1.81 0.42 8.74
CA MET A 89 -2.95 -0.43 9.10
C MET A 89 -2.48 -1.65 9.86
N SER A 90 -3.30 -2.10 10.81
CA SER A 90 -3.14 -3.42 11.40
C SER A 90 -4.08 -4.41 10.71
N ALA A 91 -3.70 -5.68 10.71
CA ALA A 91 -4.55 -6.79 10.30
C ALA A 91 -4.63 -7.77 11.48
N ASP A 92 -5.59 -8.69 11.41
CA ASP A 92 -5.77 -9.70 12.46
C ASP A 92 -5.33 -11.10 12.05
N SER A 93 -4.77 -11.23 10.86
CA SER A 93 -4.27 -12.51 10.35
C SER A 93 -3.26 -12.28 9.22
N TYR A 94 -2.62 -13.36 8.78
CA TYR A 94 -1.75 -13.35 7.60
C TYR A 94 -2.53 -13.61 6.30
N TYR A 95 -3.85 -13.59 6.35
CA TYR A 95 -4.65 -13.89 5.16
C TYR A 95 -4.42 -12.84 4.08
N SER A 96 -4.13 -13.32 2.87
CA SER A 96 -4.16 -12.49 1.67
C SER A 96 -4.50 -13.36 0.47
N LYS A 97 -5.16 -12.76 -0.51
CA LYS A 97 -5.50 -13.40 -1.77
C LYS A 97 -5.37 -12.36 -2.88
N PRO A 98 -4.38 -12.50 -3.75
CA PRO A 98 -4.15 -11.48 -4.79
C PRO A 98 -5.31 -11.45 -5.78
N GLN A 99 -5.69 -10.25 -6.21
CA GLN A 99 -6.78 -10.06 -7.15
C GLN A 99 -6.27 -10.13 -8.58
N ARG A 100 -6.52 -11.28 -9.23
CA ARG A 100 -5.97 -11.57 -10.55
C ARG A 100 -6.57 -10.69 -11.66
N GLU A 101 -7.81 -10.25 -11.50
CA GLU A 101 -8.45 -9.34 -12.45
C GLU A 101 -7.77 -7.97 -12.50
N GLU A 102 -7.03 -7.61 -11.46
CA GLU A 102 -6.25 -6.38 -11.40
C GLU A 102 -4.75 -6.63 -11.58
N PHE A 103 -4.40 -7.78 -12.15
CA PHE A 103 -3.03 -8.18 -12.49
C PHE A 103 -2.14 -8.47 -11.29
N PHE A 104 -2.72 -8.68 -10.10
CA PHE A 104 -1.98 -9.16 -8.94
C PHE A 104 -1.95 -10.68 -8.97
N VAL A 105 -0.76 -11.25 -9.05
CA VAL A 105 -0.58 -12.69 -9.22
C VAL A 105 0.00 -13.38 -8.00
N ASP A 106 0.49 -12.62 -7.03
CA ASP A 106 0.99 -13.15 -5.77
C ASP A 106 0.82 -12.10 -4.67
N SER A 107 0.80 -12.55 -3.42
CA SER A 107 0.71 -11.67 -2.26
C SER A 107 1.26 -12.40 -1.04
N GLY A 108 1.66 -11.65 -0.03
CA GLY A 108 2.07 -12.24 1.23
C GLY A 108 2.57 -11.20 2.22
N PHE A 109 2.76 -11.67 3.45
CA PHE A 109 3.31 -10.88 4.52
C PHE A 109 4.77 -11.26 4.70
N TYR A 110 5.65 -10.28 4.65
CA TYR A 110 7.11 -10.48 4.71
C TYR A 110 7.72 -9.64 5.81
N LYS A 111 8.84 -10.11 6.36
CA LYS A 111 9.60 -9.32 7.32
C LYS A 111 10.04 -8.00 6.70
N TYR A 112 10.26 -7.00 7.54
CA TYR A 112 10.56 -5.65 7.08
C TYR A 112 11.70 -5.62 6.04
N HIS A 113 12.83 -6.27 6.32
CA HIS A 113 13.96 -6.28 5.39
C HIS A 113 13.61 -6.92 4.07
N GLU A 114 12.86 -8.01 4.11
CA GLU A 114 12.42 -8.71 2.90
C GLU A 114 11.48 -7.83 2.09
N ALA A 115 10.47 -7.26 2.73
CA ALA A 115 9.50 -6.39 2.07
C ALA A 115 10.19 -5.17 1.46
N TYR A 116 11.11 -4.55 2.20
CA TYR A 116 11.86 -3.40 1.73
C TYR A 116 12.62 -3.72 0.44
N HIS A 117 13.33 -4.84 0.40
CA HIS A 117 14.09 -5.22 -0.79
C HIS A 117 13.21 -5.68 -1.94
N LEU A 118 12.05 -6.29 -1.65
CA LEU A 118 11.12 -6.73 -2.69
C LEU A 118 10.48 -5.54 -3.41
N LEU A 119 10.12 -4.49 -2.68
CA LEU A 119 9.41 -3.35 -3.28
C LEU A 119 10.19 -2.75 -4.44
N ARG A 120 9.49 -2.56 -5.56
CA ARG A 120 10.09 -2.07 -6.79
C ARG A 120 10.40 -0.58 -6.77
N PHE A 121 9.52 0.23 -6.14
CA PHE A 121 9.60 1.67 -6.26
C PHE A 121 10.22 2.34 -5.03
N PRO A 122 11.22 3.23 -5.24
CA PRO A 122 11.85 3.95 -4.12
C PRO A 122 10.86 4.72 -3.25
N ASN A 123 9.83 5.30 -3.85
CA ASN A 123 8.80 6.04 -3.12
C ASN A 123 8.08 5.14 -2.11
N GLU A 124 7.78 3.91 -2.52
CA GLU A 124 7.10 2.95 -1.64
C GLU A 124 8.03 2.42 -0.56
N LYS A 125 9.32 2.27 -0.87
CA LYS A 125 10.31 1.90 0.15
C LYS A 125 10.37 2.95 1.26
N GLN A 126 10.33 4.23 0.90
CA GLN A 126 10.34 5.34 1.86
C GLN A 126 9.06 5.33 2.72
N ILE A 127 7.92 5.07 2.11
CA ILE A 127 6.65 4.96 2.82
C ILE A 127 6.67 3.78 3.79
N LEU A 128 7.19 2.63 3.35
CA LEU A 128 7.34 1.47 4.23
C LEU A 128 8.20 1.80 5.44
N GLU A 129 9.32 2.47 5.22
CA GLU A 129 10.22 2.86 6.31
C GLU A 129 9.52 3.75 7.34
N LYS A 130 8.80 4.79 6.87
CA LYS A 130 8.03 5.67 7.77
C LYS A 130 6.97 4.92 8.55
N ALA A 131 6.23 4.06 7.85
CA ALA A 131 5.16 3.28 8.49
C ALA A 131 5.72 2.31 9.52
N TYR A 132 6.84 1.68 9.22
CA TYR A 132 7.45 0.73 10.14
C TYR A 132 7.97 1.41 11.40
N HIS A 133 8.55 2.61 11.27
CA HIS A 133 8.98 3.41 12.43
C HIS A 133 7.79 3.75 13.32
N ALA A 134 6.66 4.16 12.72
CA ALA A 134 5.44 4.44 13.47
C ALA A 134 4.93 3.18 14.19
N TYR A 135 4.97 2.04 13.52
CA TYR A 135 4.60 0.76 14.10
C TYR A 135 5.47 0.43 15.33
N ILE A 136 6.79 0.56 15.20
CA ILE A 136 7.73 0.29 16.31
C ILE A 136 7.42 1.21 17.50
N GLU A 137 7.19 2.50 17.26
CA GLU A 137 6.83 3.44 18.33
C GLU A 137 5.53 3.06 19.01
N MET A 138 4.51 2.68 18.25
CA MET A 138 3.23 2.24 18.82
C MET A 138 3.39 0.97 19.66
N ARG A 139 4.26 0.05 19.24
CA ARG A 139 4.55 -1.15 20.04
C ARG A 139 5.23 -0.78 21.37
N LYS A 140 6.21 0.11 21.33
CA LYS A 140 6.89 0.57 22.55
C LYS A 140 5.92 1.21 23.54
N GLN A 141 4.91 1.91 23.02
CA GLN A 141 3.90 2.57 23.84
C GLN A 141 2.78 1.62 24.28
N GLY A 142 2.81 0.37 23.85
CA GLY A 142 1.76 -0.58 24.17
C GLY A 142 0.46 -0.39 23.41
N SER A 143 0.46 0.42 22.36
CA SER A 143 -0.75 0.69 21.59
C SER A 143 -0.89 -0.17 20.31
N TRP A 144 -0.04 -1.16 20.15
CA TRP A 144 -0.13 -2.13 19.06
C TRP A 144 0.03 -3.53 19.64
N GLU A 145 -1.02 -4.34 19.54
CA GLU A 145 -1.12 -5.63 20.22
C GLU A 145 -0.63 -6.84 19.43
N ASN A 146 -0.47 -6.71 18.12
CA ASN A 146 -0.11 -7.82 17.23
C ASN A 146 1.37 -7.83 16.88
#